data_7457a39e1eb9bed73927f968871a1703
#
_entry.id   7457a39e1eb9bed73927f968871a1703
#
_cell.length_a   1.000
_cell.length_b   1.000
_cell.length_c   1.000
_cell.angle_alpha   90.00
_cell.angle_beta   90.00
_cell.angle_gamma   90.00
#
_symmetry.space_group_name_H-M   'P 1'
#
loop_
_entity.id
_entity.type
_entity.pdbx_description
1 polymer ?
#
loop_
_entity_poly.entity_id
_entity_poly.type
_entity_poly.pdbx_seq_one_letter_code
_entity_poly.pdbx_strand_id
1 'polypeptide(L)'
;MSNKNKKLLDKIVAAAGAGLVYAAQKNSQQKVKKIAKAAPPVDYRNTERGKYEKNSKGIYYTNGNYEAFARPKKPEGVDDKNAYIVGSGLAALATACFLVRDGQMPGSHIHILEAMDVAGGACDGIFDPTRGYVMRGGREMENHFECLWDLFRSIPSLEVEGASVLDEYYWLNKEDPNYSLCRATENRGEDAHTDGKFNLSQKGCMEIMKLFMTKDEDLYDKTIEDVFDEEVFDSTFWLYWRTMFAFENWHSALEMKLYFQRFIHHISGLPDFSALKFTRYNQYESLILPMKKYLEDAGVEFQFNTEVTNVIFDIKDGKKVAKAIDCKVKGVETGIVLTENDLVFVTNGSCTEGTIYGDQNHAPNGDAEVRTSGCWSLWKNIAKQDPAFGHPEKFCSDITKTNWESATVTTLDDKILPYIEKICQRDPRSGKTVTGGIVSCKDSSWLLSW
;
A
#
# COMPACT_ATOMS: atom_id res chain seq x y z
N MET A 1 -16.54 -14.81 -30.37
CA MET A 1 -15.28 -14.49 -31.09
C MET A 1 -14.67 -15.75 -31.64
N SER A 2 -14.23 -15.77 -32.92
CA SER A 2 -13.62 -16.97 -33.48
C SER A 2 -12.23 -17.21 -32.85
N ASN A 3 -11.82 -18.48 -32.76
CA ASN A 3 -10.51 -18.87 -32.21
C ASN A 3 -9.32 -18.18 -32.91
N LYS A 4 -9.50 -17.75 -34.15
CA LYS A 4 -8.51 -17.00 -34.93
C LYS A 4 -8.35 -15.55 -34.43
N ASN A 5 -9.46 -14.90 -34.06
CA ASN A 5 -9.43 -13.52 -33.56
C ASN A 5 -8.88 -13.45 -32.13
N LYS A 6 -9.12 -14.48 -31.30
CA LYS A 6 -8.53 -14.60 -29.98
C LYS A 6 -7.00 -14.75 -30.05
N LYS A 7 -6.49 -15.64 -30.93
CA LYS A 7 -5.04 -15.80 -31.16
C LYS A 7 -4.36 -14.55 -31.73
N LEU A 8 -5.09 -13.73 -32.53
CA LEU A 8 -4.54 -12.48 -33.05
C LEU A 8 -4.49 -11.40 -31.96
N LEU A 9 -5.53 -11.30 -31.14
CA LEU A 9 -5.56 -10.39 -29.99
C LEU A 9 -4.46 -10.75 -28.99
N ASP A 10 -4.29 -12.03 -28.70
CA ASP A 10 -3.23 -12.55 -27.83
C ASP A 10 -1.82 -12.15 -28.33
N LYS A 11 -1.58 -12.24 -29.65
CA LYS A 11 -0.33 -11.80 -30.27
C LYS A 11 -0.12 -10.28 -30.23
N ILE A 12 -1.18 -9.49 -30.37
CA ILE A 12 -1.10 -8.03 -30.31
C ILE A 12 -0.82 -7.55 -28.88
N VAL A 13 -1.51 -8.13 -27.89
CA VAL A 13 -1.26 -7.83 -26.48
C VAL A 13 0.14 -8.28 -26.08
N ALA A 14 0.56 -9.44 -26.57
CA ALA A 14 1.91 -9.95 -26.39
C ALA A 14 2.98 -8.99 -26.95
N ALA A 15 2.83 -8.55 -28.19
CA ALA A 15 3.76 -7.60 -28.81
C ALA A 15 3.74 -6.22 -28.11
N ALA A 16 2.57 -5.78 -27.63
CA ALA A 16 2.43 -4.54 -26.87
C ALA A 16 3.14 -4.60 -25.52
N GLY A 17 3.05 -5.72 -24.81
CA GLY A 17 3.73 -5.92 -23.52
C GLY A 17 5.25 -5.87 -23.65
N ALA A 18 5.84 -6.63 -24.60
CA ALA A 18 7.27 -6.59 -24.86
C ALA A 18 7.74 -5.21 -25.35
N GLY A 19 6.92 -4.56 -26.17
CA GLY A 19 7.15 -3.19 -26.62
C GLY A 19 7.17 -2.19 -25.47
N LEU A 20 6.28 -2.35 -24.49
CA LEU A 20 6.22 -1.50 -23.29
C LEU A 20 7.46 -1.66 -22.41
N VAL A 21 7.90 -2.89 -22.13
CA VAL A 21 9.13 -3.14 -21.36
C VAL A 21 10.35 -2.59 -22.07
N TYR A 22 10.49 -2.82 -23.38
CA TYR A 22 11.59 -2.29 -24.18
C TYR A 22 11.57 -0.77 -24.27
N ALA A 23 10.41 -0.16 -24.49
CA ALA A 23 10.24 1.29 -24.52
C ALA A 23 10.52 1.92 -23.16
N ALA A 24 10.11 1.28 -22.08
CA ALA A 24 10.38 1.70 -20.71
C ALA A 24 11.88 1.73 -20.41
N GLN A 25 12.61 0.69 -20.81
CA GLN A 25 14.07 0.60 -20.67
C GLN A 25 14.78 1.74 -21.40
N LYS A 26 14.34 2.09 -22.61
CA LYS A 26 14.94 3.17 -23.42
C LYS A 26 14.63 4.56 -22.87
N ASN A 27 13.40 4.77 -22.40
CA ASN A 27 12.95 6.08 -21.92
C ASN A 27 13.49 6.41 -20.53
N SER A 28 13.69 5.41 -19.66
CA SER A 28 14.19 5.61 -18.29
C SER A 28 15.58 6.26 -18.28
N GLN A 29 16.50 5.81 -19.16
CA GLN A 29 17.84 6.39 -19.25
C GLN A 29 17.86 7.87 -19.64
N GLN A 30 16.93 8.27 -20.54
CA GLN A 30 16.79 9.67 -20.93
C GLN A 30 16.17 10.50 -19.81
N LYS A 31 15.23 9.90 -19.06
CA LYS A 31 14.52 10.54 -17.96
C LYS A 31 15.43 10.81 -16.77
N VAL A 32 16.25 9.85 -16.36
CA VAL A 32 17.25 10.03 -15.27
C VAL A 32 18.20 11.18 -15.61
N LYS A 33 18.76 11.23 -16.83
CA LYS A 33 19.63 12.33 -17.29
C LYS A 33 18.93 13.69 -17.26
N LYS A 34 17.64 13.74 -17.56
CA LYS A 34 16.83 14.97 -17.54
C LYS A 34 16.54 15.41 -16.11
N ILE A 35 16.22 14.49 -15.21
CA ILE A 35 15.92 14.76 -13.80
C ILE A 35 17.17 15.30 -13.09
N ALA A 36 18.34 14.68 -13.32
CA ALA A 36 19.60 15.10 -12.72
C ALA A 36 20.00 16.56 -13.05
N LYS A 37 19.38 17.16 -14.08
CA LYS A 37 19.56 18.56 -14.45
C LYS A 37 18.40 19.46 -14.04
N ALA A 38 17.41 18.93 -13.33
CA ALA A 38 16.26 19.71 -12.89
C ALA A 38 16.66 20.76 -11.87
N ALA A 39 15.92 21.86 -11.86
CA ALA A 39 16.08 22.88 -10.83
C ALA A 39 15.76 22.32 -9.43
N PRO A 40 16.40 22.84 -8.38
CA PRO A 40 16.09 22.42 -7.03
C PRO A 40 14.61 22.63 -6.70
N PRO A 41 14.03 21.79 -5.82
CA PRO A 41 12.63 21.89 -5.44
C PRO A 41 12.27 23.26 -4.85
N VAL A 42 11.09 23.76 -5.19
CA VAL A 42 10.55 24.99 -4.62
C VAL A 42 10.03 24.73 -3.20
N ASP A 43 10.20 25.68 -2.28
CA ASP A 43 9.66 25.54 -0.93
C ASP A 43 8.13 25.56 -0.95
N TYR A 44 7.53 24.40 -0.79
CA TYR A 44 6.09 24.18 -0.76
C TYR A 44 5.39 25.07 0.29
N ARG A 45 6.01 25.27 1.46
CA ARG A 45 5.46 26.12 2.54
C ARG A 45 5.36 27.59 2.19
N ASN A 46 6.23 28.04 1.28
CA ASN A 46 6.26 29.42 0.80
C ASN A 46 5.46 29.60 -0.50
N THR A 47 4.79 28.56 -0.98
CA THR A 47 3.98 28.65 -2.18
C THR A 47 2.64 29.26 -1.85
N GLU A 48 2.28 30.35 -2.52
CA GLU A 48 0.96 30.96 -2.37
C GLU A 48 -0.12 30.00 -2.89
N ARG A 49 -1.12 29.73 -2.06
CA ARG A 49 -2.25 28.87 -2.36
C ARG A 49 -2.92 29.17 -3.70
N GLY A 50 -3.05 30.44 -4.03
CA GLY A 50 -3.68 30.89 -5.26
C GLY A 50 -2.95 30.50 -6.55
N LYS A 51 -1.72 29.95 -6.44
CA LYS A 51 -0.98 29.42 -7.61
C LYS A 51 -1.50 28.07 -8.08
N TYR A 52 -2.22 27.36 -7.24
CA TYR A 52 -2.77 26.07 -7.55
C TYR A 52 -4.27 26.18 -7.76
N GLU A 53 -4.71 25.98 -8.98
CA GLU A 53 -6.12 25.85 -9.25
C GLU A 53 -6.65 24.62 -8.52
N LYS A 54 -7.65 24.79 -7.69
CA LYS A 54 -8.31 23.73 -6.93
C LYS A 54 -8.82 22.60 -7.83
N ASN A 55 -9.11 22.91 -9.08
CA ASN A 55 -9.50 21.98 -10.12
C ASN A 55 -8.37 21.73 -11.11
N SER A 56 -7.14 21.68 -10.62
CA SER A 56 -6.01 21.50 -11.50
C SER A 56 -6.20 20.26 -12.36
N LYS A 57 -6.10 20.51 -13.63
CA LYS A 57 -6.30 19.56 -14.69
C LYS A 57 -5.44 18.34 -14.48
N GLY A 58 -6.03 17.20 -14.25
CA GLY A 58 -5.39 15.96 -14.56
C GLY A 58 -5.05 15.02 -13.42
N ILE A 59 -5.46 15.25 -12.17
CA ILE A 59 -5.22 14.26 -11.11
C ILE A 59 -6.50 13.72 -10.48
N TYR A 60 -7.60 14.30 -10.79
CA TYR A 60 -8.85 13.85 -10.21
C TYR A 60 -9.38 12.66 -10.99
N TYR A 61 -9.06 11.50 -10.49
CA TYR A 61 -9.57 10.25 -11.01
C TYR A 61 -10.87 9.91 -10.30
N THR A 62 -11.84 9.43 -11.04
CA THR A 62 -12.99 8.77 -10.46
C THR A 62 -13.03 7.35 -11.00
N ASN A 63 -13.43 6.41 -10.18
CA ASN A 63 -13.65 5.03 -10.60
C ASN A 63 -14.92 4.83 -11.42
N GLY A 64 -15.42 5.86 -11.98
CA GLY A 64 -16.49 5.79 -12.94
C GLY A 64 -17.91 5.94 -12.40
N ASN A 65 -18.14 6.01 -11.09
CA ASN A 65 -19.47 6.34 -10.58
C ASN A 65 -19.56 7.80 -10.12
N TYR A 66 -19.36 8.71 -11.06
CA TYR A 66 -19.40 10.14 -10.81
C TYR A 66 -20.74 10.61 -10.20
N GLU A 67 -21.86 10.00 -10.57
CA GLU A 67 -23.18 10.34 -10.02
C GLU A 67 -23.26 10.03 -8.52
N ALA A 68 -22.73 8.88 -8.09
CA ALA A 68 -22.72 8.52 -6.68
C ALA A 68 -21.86 9.52 -5.87
N PHE A 69 -20.76 9.99 -6.45
CA PHE A 69 -19.90 10.98 -5.82
C PHE A 69 -20.52 12.40 -5.84
N ALA A 70 -20.95 12.87 -7.00
CA ALA A 70 -21.40 14.25 -7.20
C ALA A 70 -22.79 14.51 -6.60
N ARG A 71 -23.65 13.51 -6.61
CA ARG A 71 -25.04 13.58 -6.16
C ARG A 71 -25.49 12.28 -5.51
N PRO A 72 -24.87 11.90 -4.38
CA PRO A 72 -25.23 10.67 -3.70
C PRO A 72 -26.70 10.72 -3.30
N LYS A 73 -27.41 9.63 -3.55
CA LYS A 73 -28.79 9.45 -3.10
C LYS A 73 -28.78 8.65 -1.81
N LYS A 74 -29.39 9.19 -0.78
CA LYS A 74 -29.54 8.49 0.48
C LYS A 74 -30.29 7.19 0.27
N PRO A 75 -29.71 6.02 0.60
CA PRO A 75 -30.41 4.74 0.49
C PRO A 75 -31.62 4.68 1.42
N GLU A 76 -32.67 4.04 0.97
CA GLU A 76 -33.86 3.79 1.80
C GLU A 76 -33.48 2.93 3.02
N GLY A 77 -33.97 3.30 4.20
CA GLY A 77 -33.73 2.58 5.45
C GLY A 77 -32.31 2.66 5.99
N VAL A 78 -31.45 3.54 5.46
CA VAL A 78 -30.06 3.67 5.96
C VAL A 78 -30.01 4.20 7.39
N ASP A 79 -31.00 5.01 7.80
CA ASP A 79 -31.08 5.55 9.17
C ASP A 79 -31.42 4.48 10.22
N ASP A 80 -31.92 3.33 9.79
CA ASP A 80 -32.25 2.19 10.67
C ASP A 80 -31.11 1.17 10.75
N LYS A 81 -29.99 1.42 10.07
CA LYS A 81 -28.84 0.50 9.98
C LYS A 81 -27.70 0.95 10.88
N ASN A 82 -27.00 -0.03 11.45
CA ASN A 82 -25.70 0.20 12.06
C ASN A 82 -24.61 -0.47 11.21
N ALA A 83 -23.41 0.07 11.26
CA ALA A 83 -22.23 -0.49 10.61
C ALA A 83 -21.14 -0.76 11.65
N TYR A 84 -20.73 -2.01 11.77
CA TYR A 84 -19.62 -2.44 12.61
C TYR A 84 -18.42 -2.73 11.72
N ILE A 85 -17.35 -1.97 11.91
CA ILE A 85 -16.13 -2.05 11.09
C ILE A 85 -15.00 -2.58 11.96
N VAL A 86 -14.46 -3.73 11.60
CA VAL A 86 -13.40 -4.41 12.35
C VAL A 86 -12.04 -3.94 11.84
N GLY A 87 -11.29 -3.32 12.72
CA GLY A 87 -10.03 -2.64 12.44
C GLY A 87 -10.21 -1.16 12.12
N SER A 88 -9.13 -0.40 12.18
CA SER A 88 -9.10 1.03 11.86
C SER A 88 -8.00 1.40 10.86
N GLY A 89 -7.56 0.44 10.06
CA GLY A 89 -6.64 0.68 8.95
C GLY A 89 -7.27 1.49 7.81
N LEU A 90 -6.49 1.76 6.77
CA LEU A 90 -6.92 2.60 5.65
C LEU A 90 -8.23 2.12 5.01
N ALA A 91 -8.41 0.81 4.83
CA ALA A 91 -9.63 0.24 4.25
C ALA A 91 -10.85 0.44 5.16
N ALA A 92 -10.68 0.28 6.47
CA ALA A 92 -11.74 0.50 7.46
C ALA A 92 -12.18 1.97 7.48
N LEU A 93 -11.21 2.89 7.57
CA LEU A 93 -11.50 4.32 7.59
C LEU A 93 -12.14 4.78 6.27
N ALA A 94 -11.66 4.26 5.13
CA ALA A 94 -12.28 4.53 3.83
C ALA A 94 -13.73 4.02 3.78
N THR A 95 -13.99 2.82 4.29
CA THR A 95 -15.36 2.27 4.41
C THR A 95 -16.26 3.22 5.19
N ALA A 96 -15.83 3.65 6.38
CA ALA A 96 -16.59 4.60 7.19
C ALA A 96 -16.83 5.93 6.46
N CYS A 97 -15.79 6.47 5.80
CA CYS A 97 -15.93 7.71 5.03
C CYS A 97 -16.94 7.58 3.87
N PHE A 98 -16.93 6.46 3.14
CA PHE A 98 -17.92 6.21 2.08
C PHE A 98 -19.33 6.01 2.63
N LEU A 99 -19.48 5.36 3.79
CA LEU A 99 -20.78 5.25 4.45
C LEU A 99 -21.32 6.63 4.86
N VAL A 100 -20.49 7.51 5.39
CA VAL A 100 -20.88 8.89 5.74
C VAL A 100 -21.17 9.71 4.48
N ARG A 101 -20.22 9.74 3.51
CA ARG A 101 -20.28 10.63 2.36
C ARG A 101 -21.31 10.20 1.34
N ASP A 102 -21.26 8.94 0.92
CA ASP A 102 -22.06 8.42 -0.20
C ASP A 102 -23.31 7.68 0.29
N GLY A 103 -23.16 6.87 1.35
CA GLY A 103 -24.28 6.18 2.00
C GLY A 103 -25.17 7.10 2.82
N GLN A 104 -24.68 8.29 3.18
CA GLN A 104 -25.40 9.25 4.05
C GLN A 104 -25.92 8.60 5.33
N MET A 105 -25.18 7.61 5.83
CA MET A 105 -25.45 6.97 7.11
C MET A 105 -25.12 7.93 8.25
N PRO A 106 -25.94 8.03 9.28
CA PRO A 106 -25.61 8.83 10.46
C PRO A 106 -24.29 8.32 11.09
N GLY A 107 -23.37 9.22 11.38
CA GLY A 107 -22.08 8.82 11.95
C GLY A 107 -22.20 8.06 13.27
N SER A 108 -23.18 8.41 14.12
CA SER A 108 -23.50 7.69 15.37
C SER A 108 -23.93 6.24 15.19
N HIS A 109 -24.21 5.82 13.96
CA HIS A 109 -24.54 4.43 13.62
C HIS A 109 -23.33 3.67 13.04
N ILE A 110 -22.16 4.29 13.00
CA ILE A 110 -20.93 3.68 12.48
C ILE A 110 -19.97 3.47 13.64
N HIS A 111 -19.64 2.21 13.90
CA HIS A 111 -18.80 1.77 15.02
C HIS A 111 -17.51 1.15 14.48
N ILE A 112 -16.37 1.76 14.75
CA ILE A 112 -15.05 1.24 14.37
C ILE A 112 -14.46 0.52 15.59
N LEU A 113 -14.24 -0.79 15.47
CA LEU A 113 -13.73 -1.66 16.52
C LEU A 113 -12.23 -1.88 16.30
N GLU A 114 -11.39 -1.27 17.13
CA GLU A 114 -9.93 -1.29 16.98
C GLU A 114 -9.28 -1.92 18.23
N ALA A 115 -8.43 -2.91 17.99
CA ALA A 115 -7.74 -3.63 19.05
C ALA A 115 -6.67 -2.78 19.77
N MET A 116 -6.07 -1.84 19.07
CA MET A 116 -5.06 -0.92 19.62
C MET A 116 -5.70 0.32 20.23
N ASP A 117 -4.90 1.18 20.79
CA ASP A 117 -5.28 2.50 21.30
C ASP A 117 -5.06 3.62 20.27
N VAL A 118 -4.58 3.27 19.07
CA VAL A 118 -4.31 4.18 17.95
C VAL A 118 -4.93 3.64 16.67
N ALA A 119 -5.54 4.53 15.88
CA ALA A 119 -6.06 4.20 14.56
C ALA A 119 -4.93 4.13 13.52
N GLY A 120 -5.21 3.51 12.36
CA GLY A 120 -4.33 3.56 11.20
C GLY A 120 -3.85 2.20 10.69
N GLY A 121 -3.97 1.14 11.48
CA GLY A 121 -3.50 -0.20 11.09
C GLY A 121 -2.02 -0.17 10.69
N ALA A 122 -1.70 -0.62 9.47
CA ALA A 122 -0.33 -0.59 8.96
C ALA A 122 0.23 0.82 8.71
N CYS A 123 -0.60 1.86 8.75
CA CYS A 123 -0.23 3.27 8.57
C CYS A 123 -0.19 4.03 9.90
N ASP A 124 0.06 3.39 11.01
CA ASP A 124 0.06 3.94 12.36
C ASP A 124 1.40 4.57 12.80
N GLY A 125 2.22 5.03 11.87
CA GLY A 125 3.50 5.68 12.17
C GLY A 125 3.33 6.81 13.19
N ILE A 126 4.02 6.69 14.33
CA ILE A 126 3.91 7.61 15.46
C ILE A 126 5.26 8.21 15.82
N PHE A 127 5.22 9.34 16.51
CA PHE A 127 6.39 9.91 17.16
C PHE A 127 6.41 9.50 18.64
N ASP A 128 7.49 8.84 19.05
CA ASP A 128 7.77 8.52 20.45
C ASP A 128 8.92 9.40 20.93
N PRO A 129 8.74 10.25 21.97
CA PRO A 129 9.81 11.14 22.44
C PRO A 129 11.10 10.44 22.88
N THR A 130 11.04 9.16 23.21
CA THR A 130 12.18 8.39 23.68
C THR A 130 12.87 7.58 22.59
N ARG A 131 12.12 7.21 21.53
CA ARG A 131 12.58 6.35 20.44
C ARG A 131 12.63 7.03 19.07
N GLY A 132 12.08 8.23 18.97
CA GLY A 132 11.95 8.94 17.70
C GLY A 132 10.71 8.47 16.91
N TYR A 133 10.79 8.51 15.59
CA TYR A 133 9.70 8.05 14.74
C TYR A 133 9.67 6.53 14.65
N VAL A 134 8.49 5.94 14.83
CA VAL A 134 8.26 4.50 14.76
C VAL A 134 7.29 4.24 13.60
N MET A 135 7.74 3.45 12.61
CA MET A 135 6.96 3.07 11.44
C MET A 135 7.12 1.57 11.16
N ARG A 136 6.03 0.94 10.76
CA ARG A 136 6.05 -0.48 10.37
C ARG A 136 6.32 -0.64 8.87
N GLY A 137 7.45 -0.12 8.40
CA GLY A 137 7.90 -0.12 7.02
C GLY A 137 7.48 1.13 6.23
N GLY A 138 8.13 1.35 5.08
CA GLY A 138 7.79 2.41 4.14
C GLY A 138 6.43 2.17 3.47
N ARG A 139 5.74 3.27 3.12
CA ARG A 139 4.47 3.23 2.38
C ARG A 139 4.52 4.29 1.30
N GLU A 140 4.54 3.83 0.08
CA GLU A 140 4.56 4.70 -1.08
C GLU A 140 3.14 4.83 -1.65
N MET A 141 2.95 5.90 -2.39
CA MET A 141 1.71 6.23 -3.07
C MET A 141 1.92 6.21 -4.59
N GLU A 142 0.85 6.21 -5.34
CA GLU A 142 0.91 6.37 -6.79
C GLU A 142 -0.36 7.03 -7.34
N ASN A 143 -0.30 7.49 -8.59
CA ASN A 143 -1.37 8.31 -9.13
C ASN A 143 -2.66 7.55 -9.48
N HIS A 144 -2.61 6.22 -9.52
CA HIS A 144 -3.74 5.36 -9.90
C HIS A 144 -4.39 4.64 -8.71
N PHE A 145 -4.26 5.18 -7.52
CA PHE A 145 -5.10 4.80 -6.37
C PHE A 145 -6.45 5.52 -6.45
N GLU A 146 -7.22 5.27 -7.52
CA GLU A 146 -8.39 6.06 -7.89
C GLU A 146 -9.43 6.15 -6.78
N CYS A 147 -9.76 5.03 -6.13
CA CYS A 147 -10.70 5.02 -4.99
C CYS A 147 -10.22 5.89 -3.84
N LEU A 148 -8.91 5.84 -3.56
CA LEU A 148 -8.30 6.61 -2.49
C LEU A 148 -8.31 8.11 -2.80
N TRP A 149 -7.94 8.47 -4.02
CA TRP A 149 -7.94 9.88 -4.45
C TRP A 149 -9.34 10.44 -4.61
N ASP A 150 -10.31 9.62 -5.02
CA ASP A 150 -11.73 10.02 -4.99
C ASP A 150 -12.18 10.34 -3.57
N LEU A 151 -11.78 9.56 -2.59
CA LEU A 151 -12.05 9.83 -1.19
C LEU A 151 -11.35 11.09 -0.70
N PHE A 152 -10.02 11.18 -0.87
CA PHE A 152 -9.21 12.27 -0.33
C PHE A 152 -9.49 13.63 -0.96
N ARG A 153 -10.15 13.69 -2.08
CA ARG A 153 -10.71 14.92 -2.64
C ARG A 153 -11.78 15.56 -1.72
N SER A 154 -12.46 14.76 -0.92
CA SER A 154 -13.51 15.20 0.01
C SER A 154 -13.04 15.30 1.48
N ILE A 155 -11.86 14.77 1.81
CA ILE A 155 -11.30 14.86 3.17
C ILE A 155 -10.55 16.20 3.31
N PRO A 156 -10.95 17.07 4.25
CA PRO A 156 -10.27 18.34 4.46
C PRO A 156 -8.82 18.17 4.92
N SER A 157 -7.94 19.04 4.40
CA SER A 157 -6.59 19.18 4.92
C SER A 157 -6.62 19.67 6.37
N LEU A 158 -5.74 19.14 7.22
CA LEU A 158 -5.55 19.65 8.58
C LEU A 158 -4.64 20.87 8.64
N GLU A 159 -3.85 21.14 7.60
CA GLU A 159 -2.87 22.23 7.57
C GLU A 159 -3.31 23.43 6.72
N VAL A 160 -4.09 23.13 5.68
CA VAL A 160 -4.41 24.13 4.65
C VAL A 160 -5.93 24.31 4.57
N GLU A 161 -6.45 25.38 5.19
CA GLU A 161 -7.88 25.72 5.20
C GLU A 161 -8.46 25.77 3.78
N GLY A 162 -9.60 25.11 3.55
CA GLY A 162 -10.28 25.04 2.25
C GLY A 162 -9.60 24.14 1.20
N ALA A 163 -8.49 23.49 1.53
CA ALA A 163 -7.87 22.46 0.71
C ALA A 163 -8.31 21.06 1.16
N SER A 164 -8.16 20.09 0.26
CA SER A 164 -8.30 18.67 0.57
C SER A 164 -6.92 18.00 0.72
N VAL A 165 -6.91 16.80 1.28
CA VAL A 165 -5.69 15.95 1.31
C VAL A 165 -5.16 15.68 -0.10
N LEU A 166 -6.06 15.50 -1.08
CA LEU A 166 -5.64 15.34 -2.48
C LEU A 166 -4.96 16.59 -3.03
N ASP A 167 -5.44 17.78 -2.69
CA ASP A 167 -4.81 19.03 -3.10
C ASP A 167 -3.36 19.12 -2.59
N GLU A 168 -3.13 18.80 -1.31
CA GLU A 168 -1.78 18.80 -0.72
C GLU A 168 -0.85 17.78 -1.38
N TYR A 169 -1.34 16.57 -1.61
CA TYR A 169 -0.60 15.52 -2.31
C TYR A 169 -0.21 15.96 -3.72
N TYR A 170 -1.14 16.57 -4.44
CA TYR A 170 -0.91 17.07 -5.79
C TYR A 170 0.15 18.19 -5.82
N TRP A 171 -0.01 19.18 -4.97
CA TRP A 171 0.93 20.31 -4.92
C TRP A 171 2.35 19.86 -4.60
N LEU A 172 2.48 19.02 -3.58
CA LEU A 172 3.78 18.49 -3.18
C LEU A 172 4.47 17.75 -4.32
N ASN A 173 3.79 16.76 -4.92
CA ASN A 173 4.39 15.91 -5.95
C ASN A 173 4.61 16.62 -7.28
N LYS A 174 3.96 17.75 -7.50
CA LYS A 174 4.23 18.64 -8.63
C LYS A 174 5.50 19.49 -8.41
N GLU A 175 5.70 19.98 -7.20
CA GLU A 175 6.83 20.84 -6.85
C GLU A 175 8.10 20.06 -6.51
N ASP A 176 7.94 18.92 -5.85
CA ASP A 176 9.03 18.03 -5.43
C ASP A 176 8.79 16.61 -5.97
N PRO A 177 8.93 16.38 -7.29
CA PRO A 177 8.72 15.06 -7.87
C PRO A 177 9.77 14.08 -7.37
N ASN A 178 9.32 12.89 -7.00
CA ASN A 178 10.20 11.81 -6.57
C ASN A 178 11.10 11.29 -7.69
N TYR A 179 12.37 11.04 -7.38
CA TYR A 179 13.32 10.35 -8.25
C TYR A 179 14.54 9.85 -7.47
N SER A 180 15.20 8.82 -7.99
CA SER A 180 16.48 8.32 -7.50
C SER A 180 17.56 8.48 -8.57
N LEU A 181 18.73 8.96 -8.19
CA LEU A 181 19.92 9.02 -9.07
C LEU A 181 20.76 7.75 -8.97
N CYS A 182 20.81 7.13 -7.79
CA CYS A 182 21.34 5.78 -7.58
C CYS A 182 20.19 4.86 -7.18
N ARG A 183 20.03 3.76 -7.87
CA ARG A 183 18.93 2.82 -7.63
C ARG A 183 19.40 1.52 -7.00
N ALA A 184 20.68 1.19 -7.16
CA ALA A 184 21.29 0.03 -6.56
C ALA A 184 22.75 0.29 -6.19
N THR A 185 23.17 -0.27 -5.08
CA THR A 185 24.56 -0.26 -4.64
C THR A 185 25.10 -1.68 -4.54
N GLU A 186 26.43 -1.79 -4.58
CA GLU A 186 27.20 -2.99 -4.30
C GLU A 186 28.47 -2.61 -3.52
N ASN A 187 29.27 -3.58 -3.07
CA ASN A 187 30.55 -3.34 -2.40
C ASN A 187 30.47 -2.31 -1.25
N ARG A 188 29.47 -2.43 -0.37
CA ARG A 188 29.27 -1.53 0.77
C ARG A 188 28.90 -0.09 0.39
N GLY A 189 28.02 0.06 -0.57
CA GLY A 189 27.40 1.34 -0.91
C GLY A 189 28.03 2.07 -2.09
N GLU A 190 28.87 1.39 -2.89
CA GLU A 190 29.27 1.90 -4.18
C GLU A 190 28.13 1.76 -5.21
N ASP A 191 28.06 2.69 -6.16
CA ASP A 191 27.05 2.62 -7.22
C ASP A 191 27.23 1.35 -8.06
N ALA A 192 26.20 0.55 -8.17
CA ALA A 192 26.20 -0.67 -8.99
C ALA A 192 26.07 -0.38 -10.49
N HIS A 193 26.07 0.88 -10.90
CA HIS A 193 26.04 1.35 -12.30
C HIS A 193 24.96 0.68 -13.15
N THR A 194 23.77 0.55 -12.58
CA THR A 194 22.63 -0.03 -13.31
C THR A 194 22.11 0.87 -14.43
N ASP A 195 22.42 2.17 -14.38
CA ASP A 195 22.18 3.20 -15.43
C ASP A 195 20.73 3.22 -15.96
N GLY A 196 19.78 2.85 -15.13
CA GLY A 196 18.38 2.76 -15.53
C GLY A 196 18.06 1.63 -16.52
N LYS A 197 18.92 0.62 -16.62
CA LYS A 197 18.71 -0.54 -17.49
C LYS A 197 18.03 -1.65 -16.70
N PHE A 198 17.18 -2.40 -17.37
CA PHE A 198 16.59 -3.62 -16.80
C PHE A 198 17.49 -4.84 -16.99
N ASN A 199 18.38 -4.83 -17.95
CA ASN A 199 19.23 -5.97 -18.34
C ASN A 199 18.43 -7.28 -18.49
N LEU A 200 17.20 -7.15 -18.95
CA LEU A 200 16.31 -8.26 -19.20
C LEU A 200 16.51 -8.76 -20.63
N SER A 201 16.70 -10.05 -20.80
CA SER A 201 16.86 -10.68 -22.10
C SER A 201 15.54 -10.69 -22.89
N GLN A 202 15.62 -10.95 -24.19
CA GLN A 202 14.42 -11.13 -25.00
C GLN A 202 13.59 -12.33 -24.49
N LYS A 203 14.26 -13.40 -24.03
CA LYS A 203 13.61 -14.55 -23.45
C LYS A 203 12.88 -14.17 -22.16
N GLY A 204 13.54 -13.45 -21.24
CA GLY A 204 12.92 -12.97 -20.02
C GLY A 204 11.71 -12.06 -20.27
N CYS A 205 11.77 -11.19 -21.28
CA CYS A 205 10.60 -10.42 -21.72
C CYS A 205 9.44 -11.32 -22.17
N MET A 206 9.74 -12.40 -22.89
CA MET A 206 8.72 -13.34 -23.34
C MET A 206 8.12 -14.14 -22.17
N GLU A 207 8.90 -14.47 -21.16
CA GLU A 207 8.42 -15.15 -19.96
C GLU A 207 7.50 -14.28 -19.12
N ILE A 208 7.83 -13.01 -18.95
CA ILE A 208 6.93 -12.03 -18.32
C ILE A 208 5.59 -11.95 -19.07
N MET A 209 5.64 -11.91 -20.37
CA MET A 209 4.44 -11.89 -21.19
C MET A 209 3.64 -13.19 -21.07
N LYS A 210 4.32 -14.34 -21.03
CA LYS A 210 3.69 -15.63 -20.81
C LYS A 210 2.96 -15.65 -19.48
N LEU A 211 3.58 -15.18 -18.40
CA LEU A 211 2.94 -15.05 -17.09
C LEU A 211 1.68 -14.20 -17.18
N PHE A 212 1.77 -13.04 -17.82
CA PHE A 212 0.64 -12.12 -17.98
C PHE A 212 -0.55 -12.74 -18.71
N MET A 213 -0.27 -13.64 -19.67
CA MET A 213 -1.28 -14.30 -20.50
C MET A 213 -1.75 -15.66 -19.94
N THR A 214 -1.07 -16.20 -18.94
CA THR A 214 -1.44 -17.48 -18.30
C THR A 214 -2.75 -17.27 -17.51
N LYS A 215 -3.63 -18.24 -17.49
CA LYS A 215 -4.86 -18.17 -16.70
C LYS A 215 -4.54 -18.22 -15.21
N ASP A 216 -5.39 -17.60 -14.41
CA ASP A 216 -5.20 -17.54 -12.96
C ASP A 216 -5.22 -18.96 -12.35
N GLU A 217 -6.12 -19.83 -12.84
CA GLU A 217 -6.25 -21.20 -12.35
C GLU A 217 -4.97 -22.03 -12.58
N ASP A 218 -4.22 -21.73 -13.64
CA ASP A 218 -2.98 -22.43 -13.97
C ASP A 218 -1.80 -21.97 -13.09
N LEU A 219 -2.01 -20.94 -12.25
CA LEU A 219 -1.01 -20.32 -11.37
C LEU A 219 -1.26 -20.55 -9.87
N TYR A 220 -2.38 -21.14 -9.47
CA TYR A 220 -2.75 -21.26 -8.06
C TYR A 220 -1.69 -21.94 -7.18
N ASP A 221 -0.98 -22.91 -7.69
CA ASP A 221 0.05 -23.67 -6.99
C ASP A 221 1.46 -23.41 -7.54
N LYS A 222 1.64 -22.30 -8.29
CA LYS A 222 2.94 -21.95 -8.87
C LYS A 222 3.62 -20.85 -8.07
N THR A 223 4.92 -21.02 -7.88
CA THR A 223 5.81 -19.96 -7.39
C THR A 223 6.38 -19.16 -8.57
N ILE A 224 6.99 -18.04 -8.28
CA ILE A 224 7.66 -17.19 -9.27
C ILE A 224 8.80 -17.97 -9.94
N GLU A 225 9.55 -18.75 -9.17
CA GLU A 225 10.64 -19.61 -9.69
C GLU A 225 10.17 -20.78 -10.56
N ASP A 226 8.88 -21.17 -10.49
CA ASP A 226 8.29 -22.15 -11.38
C ASP A 226 7.98 -21.59 -12.79
N VAL A 227 7.96 -20.29 -12.95
CA VAL A 227 7.48 -19.64 -14.19
C VAL A 227 8.55 -18.81 -14.90
N PHE A 228 9.67 -18.54 -14.25
CA PHE A 228 10.79 -17.81 -14.82
C PHE A 228 12.09 -18.63 -14.80
N ASP A 229 12.91 -18.42 -15.79
CA ASP A 229 14.27 -18.96 -15.82
C ASP A 229 15.24 -18.05 -15.03
N GLU A 230 16.40 -18.60 -14.65
CA GLU A 230 17.42 -17.96 -13.82
C GLU A 230 17.86 -16.60 -14.37
N GLU A 231 17.93 -16.43 -15.68
CA GLU A 231 18.33 -15.13 -16.30
C GLU A 231 17.39 -13.95 -15.98
N VAL A 232 16.12 -14.22 -15.61
CA VAL A 232 15.20 -13.17 -15.14
C VAL A 232 15.61 -12.71 -13.75
N PHE A 233 16.00 -13.63 -12.88
CA PHE A 233 16.41 -13.33 -11.52
C PHE A 233 17.76 -12.61 -11.45
N ASP A 234 18.62 -12.78 -12.41
CA ASP A 234 19.90 -12.05 -12.54
C ASP A 234 19.75 -10.65 -13.13
N SER A 235 18.56 -10.31 -13.62
CA SER A 235 18.30 -9.01 -14.23
C SER A 235 18.13 -7.88 -13.21
N THR A 236 18.50 -6.66 -13.58
CA THR A 236 18.18 -5.47 -12.79
C THR A 236 16.69 -5.17 -12.76
N PHE A 237 15.92 -5.68 -13.72
CA PHE A 237 14.46 -5.64 -13.66
C PHE A 237 13.95 -6.37 -12.41
N TRP A 238 14.41 -7.60 -12.16
CA TRP A 238 14.01 -8.37 -10.98
C TRP A 238 14.45 -7.67 -9.69
N LEU A 239 15.69 -7.18 -9.63
CA LEU A 239 16.17 -6.40 -8.48
C LEU A 239 15.25 -5.22 -8.15
N TYR A 240 14.84 -4.45 -9.14
CA TYR A 240 13.96 -3.31 -8.93
C TYR A 240 12.55 -3.74 -8.55
N TRP A 241 12.02 -4.78 -9.19
CA TRP A 241 10.68 -5.28 -8.94
C TRP A 241 10.57 -5.87 -7.53
N ARG A 242 11.48 -6.77 -7.17
CA ARG A 242 11.45 -7.41 -5.87
C ARG A 242 11.65 -6.45 -4.69
N THR A 243 12.51 -5.46 -4.84
CA THR A 243 12.76 -4.46 -3.79
C THR A 243 11.66 -3.41 -3.68
N MET A 244 10.93 -3.13 -4.77
CA MET A 244 9.80 -2.22 -4.72
C MET A 244 8.56 -2.86 -4.10
N PHE A 245 8.30 -4.11 -4.43
CA PHE A 245 7.06 -4.81 -4.05
C PHE A 245 7.27 -5.94 -3.03
N ALA A 246 8.47 -6.10 -2.52
CA ALA A 246 8.82 -7.11 -1.51
C ALA A 246 8.57 -8.55 -1.97
N PHE A 247 8.92 -8.87 -3.22
CA PHE A 247 8.82 -10.23 -3.73
C PHE A 247 10.09 -11.05 -3.48
N GLU A 248 9.89 -12.33 -3.21
CA GLU A 248 10.90 -13.37 -3.25
C GLU A 248 10.55 -14.43 -4.31
N ASN A 249 11.55 -15.19 -4.76
CA ASN A 249 11.38 -16.14 -5.87
C ASN A 249 10.32 -17.22 -5.57
N TRP A 250 10.17 -17.58 -4.30
CA TRP A 250 9.22 -18.57 -3.80
C TRP A 250 7.81 -18.03 -3.51
N HIS A 251 7.58 -16.73 -3.75
CA HIS A 251 6.23 -16.15 -3.64
C HIS A 251 5.32 -16.63 -4.79
N SER A 252 4.02 -16.37 -4.64
CA SER A 252 3.01 -16.78 -5.62
C SER A 252 3.20 -16.10 -6.98
N ALA A 253 3.26 -16.94 -8.04
CA ALA A 253 3.27 -16.44 -9.42
C ALA A 253 1.96 -15.73 -9.79
N LEU A 254 0.84 -16.15 -9.22
CA LEU A 254 -0.44 -15.47 -9.42
C LEU A 254 -0.41 -14.06 -8.82
N GLU A 255 0.11 -13.92 -7.61
CA GLU A 255 0.23 -12.61 -6.97
C GLU A 255 1.12 -11.67 -7.80
N MET A 256 2.27 -12.15 -8.26
CA MET A 256 3.13 -11.38 -9.15
C MET A 256 2.41 -10.95 -10.43
N LYS A 257 1.62 -11.86 -11.05
CA LYS A 257 0.81 -11.53 -12.22
C LYS A 257 -0.19 -10.41 -11.93
N LEU A 258 -0.89 -10.46 -10.80
CA LEU A 258 -1.85 -9.44 -10.40
C LEU A 258 -1.17 -8.08 -10.17
N TYR A 259 0.02 -8.08 -9.57
CA TYR A 259 0.84 -6.87 -9.44
C TYR A 259 1.27 -6.34 -10.80
N PHE A 260 1.68 -7.18 -11.74
CA PHE A 260 1.97 -6.75 -13.11
C PHE A 260 0.77 -6.09 -13.78
N GLN A 261 -0.40 -6.69 -13.66
CA GLN A 261 -1.64 -6.12 -14.21
C GLN A 261 -1.96 -4.76 -13.59
N ARG A 262 -1.72 -4.63 -12.30
CA ARG A 262 -2.00 -3.40 -11.55
C ARG A 262 -0.99 -2.29 -11.83
N PHE A 263 0.29 -2.63 -12.00
CA PHE A 263 1.39 -1.65 -12.05
C PHE A 263 2.10 -1.57 -13.40
N ILE A 264 1.59 -2.18 -14.46
CA ILE A 264 2.26 -2.21 -15.77
C ILE A 264 2.55 -0.82 -16.32
N HIS A 265 1.71 0.15 -16.05
CA HIS A 265 1.89 1.54 -16.48
C HIS A 265 3.03 2.26 -15.73
N HIS A 266 3.52 1.70 -14.65
CA HIS A 266 4.64 2.25 -13.86
C HIS A 266 6.01 1.64 -14.20
N ILE A 267 6.09 0.64 -15.07
CA ILE A 267 7.35 -0.05 -15.39
C ILE A 267 8.45 0.94 -15.82
N SER A 268 8.09 1.98 -16.56
CA SER A 268 9.06 3.00 -16.99
C SER A 268 9.65 3.83 -15.84
N GLY A 269 9.03 3.86 -14.71
CA GLY A 269 9.47 4.58 -13.51
C GLY A 269 10.19 3.72 -12.47
N LEU A 270 10.37 2.41 -12.71
CA LEU A 270 11.11 1.52 -11.80
C LEU A 270 12.59 1.90 -11.69
N PRO A 271 13.30 2.19 -12.81
CA PRO A 271 14.73 2.47 -12.75
C PRO A 271 15.11 3.80 -12.09
N ASP A 272 14.23 4.78 -12.08
CA ASP A 272 14.46 6.10 -11.48
C ASP A 272 13.57 6.37 -10.27
N PHE A 273 12.80 5.37 -9.85
CA PHE A 273 11.83 5.42 -8.73
C PHE A 273 10.74 6.48 -8.87
N SER A 274 10.59 7.10 -10.04
CA SER A 274 9.59 8.15 -10.29
C SER A 274 8.16 7.61 -10.41
N ALA A 275 8.00 6.29 -10.46
CA ALA A 275 6.69 5.63 -10.47
C ALA A 275 5.90 5.93 -9.20
N LEU A 276 6.58 6.03 -8.07
CA LEU A 276 5.98 6.21 -6.77
C LEU A 276 6.01 7.66 -6.31
N LYS A 277 5.10 7.98 -5.42
CA LYS A 277 4.87 9.29 -4.86
C LYS A 277 4.83 9.20 -3.35
N PHE A 278 5.01 10.33 -2.70
CA PHE A 278 5.05 10.43 -1.26
C PHE A 278 4.09 11.47 -0.75
N THR A 279 3.71 11.33 0.51
CA THR A 279 3.06 12.36 1.30
C THR A 279 4.11 13.23 1.98
N ARG A 280 3.73 14.41 2.46
CA ARG A 280 4.63 15.36 3.11
C ARG A 280 5.22 14.82 4.40
N TYR A 281 4.38 14.19 5.19
CA TYR A 281 4.75 13.47 6.41
C TYR A 281 4.54 11.98 6.18
N ASN A 282 4.74 11.15 7.21
CA ASN A 282 4.32 9.76 7.14
C ASN A 282 2.80 9.66 6.91
N GLN A 283 2.31 8.48 6.54
CA GLN A 283 0.89 8.33 6.21
C GLN A 283 -0.03 8.48 7.41
N TYR A 284 0.46 8.32 8.62
CA TYR A 284 -0.37 8.57 9.81
C TYR A 284 -0.82 10.03 9.86
N GLU A 285 0.12 10.98 9.82
CA GLU A 285 -0.20 12.41 9.83
C GLU A 285 -0.88 12.87 8.55
N SER A 286 -0.43 12.36 7.40
CA SER A 286 -0.91 12.89 6.11
C SER A 286 -2.25 12.32 5.66
N LEU A 287 -2.60 11.10 6.07
CA LEU A 287 -3.79 10.41 5.59
C LEU A 287 -4.72 9.98 6.73
N ILE A 288 -4.19 9.33 7.76
CA ILE A 288 -5.01 8.72 8.82
C ILE A 288 -5.66 9.79 9.70
N LEU A 289 -4.88 10.75 10.19
CA LEU A 289 -5.40 11.81 11.05
C LEU A 289 -6.49 12.65 10.37
N PRO A 290 -6.35 13.09 9.10
CA PRO A 290 -7.42 13.80 8.40
C PRO A 290 -8.70 12.97 8.27
N MET A 291 -8.59 11.67 7.93
CA MET A 291 -9.75 10.78 7.86
C MET A 291 -10.41 10.61 9.22
N LYS A 292 -9.61 10.34 10.26
CA LYS A 292 -10.10 10.20 11.63
C LYS A 292 -10.85 11.47 12.06
N LYS A 293 -10.27 12.63 11.85
CA LYS A 293 -10.91 13.91 12.18
C LYS A 293 -12.24 14.09 11.42
N TYR A 294 -12.26 13.81 10.12
CA TYR A 294 -13.48 13.86 9.31
C TYR A 294 -14.59 12.95 9.86
N LEU A 295 -14.23 11.75 10.27
CA LEU A 295 -15.18 10.77 10.83
C LEU A 295 -15.66 11.18 12.24
N GLU A 296 -14.78 11.68 13.09
CA GLU A 296 -15.14 12.19 14.41
C GLU A 296 -16.10 13.38 14.30
N ASP A 297 -15.84 14.30 13.37
CA ASP A 297 -16.72 15.45 13.09
C ASP A 297 -18.11 15.01 12.56
N ALA A 298 -18.16 13.87 11.87
CA ALA A 298 -19.41 13.24 11.44
C ALA A 298 -20.12 12.45 12.56
N GLY A 299 -19.50 12.30 13.73
CA GLY A 299 -20.06 11.57 14.88
C GLY A 299 -19.81 10.07 14.85
N VAL A 300 -18.84 9.57 14.07
CA VAL A 300 -18.46 8.15 14.05
C VAL A 300 -17.79 7.76 15.36
N GLU A 301 -18.17 6.60 15.91
CA GLU A 301 -17.66 6.09 17.16
C GLU A 301 -16.41 5.21 16.95
N PHE A 302 -15.31 5.57 17.60
CA PHE A 302 -14.09 4.78 17.66
C PHE A 302 -14.03 4.02 19.00
N GLN A 303 -14.12 2.70 18.96
CA GLN A 303 -14.00 1.83 20.12
C GLN A 303 -12.61 1.19 20.14
N PHE A 304 -11.65 1.90 20.74
CA PHE A 304 -10.27 1.43 20.92
C PHE A 304 -10.19 0.35 22.02
N ASN A 305 -9.08 -0.42 22.02
CA ASN A 305 -8.85 -1.54 22.92
C ASN A 305 -10.00 -2.59 22.86
N THR A 306 -10.55 -2.76 21.65
CA THR A 306 -11.63 -3.70 21.33
C THR A 306 -11.13 -4.70 20.28
N GLU A 307 -10.63 -5.83 20.74
CA GLU A 307 -10.18 -6.93 19.88
C GLU A 307 -11.37 -7.79 19.46
N VAL A 308 -11.71 -7.80 18.19
CA VAL A 308 -12.71 -8.70 17.62
C VAL A 308 -12.08 -10.09 17.45
N THR A 309 -12.63 -11.08 18.11
CA THR A 309 -12.10 -12.45 18.13
C THR A 309 -12.85 -13.40 17.19
N ASN A 310 -14.11 -13.09 16.87
CA ASN A 310 -14.91 -13.86 15.94
C ASN A 310 -16.09 -13.04 15.38
N VAL A 311 -16.56 -13.43 14.20
CA VAL A 311 -17.88 -13.05 13.69
C VAL A 311 -18.67 -14.34 13.49
N ILE A 312 -19.80 -14.46 14.18
CA ILE A 312 -20.65 -15.64 14.15
C ILE A 312 -21.67 -15.52 13.02
N PHE A 313 -21.80 -16.57 12.22
CA PHE A 313 -22.69 -16.63 11.08
C PHE A 313 -23.82 -17.64 11.26
N ASP A 314 -25.02 -17.29 10.80
CA ASP A 314 -26.07 -18.25 10.45
C ASP A 314 -25.90 -18.62 8.98
N ILE A 315 -25.65 -19.90 8.72
CA ILE A 315 -25.34 -20.40 7.38
C ILE A 315 -26.46 -21.34 6.96
N LYS A 316 -27.29 -20.87 6.00
CA LYS A 316 -28.43 -21.61 5.48
C LYS A 316 -28.56 -21.41 3.99
N ASP A 317 -28.77 -22.50 3.23
CA ASP A 317 -29.01 -22.48 1.79
C ASP A 317 -27.94 -21.68 1.01
N GLY A 318 -26.65 -21.79 1.43
CA GLY A 318 -25.52 -21.07 0.86
C GLY A 318 -25.43 -19.58 1.20
N LYS A 319 -26.38 -19.04 1.96
CA LYS A 319 -26.33 -17.68 2.49
C LYS A 319 -25.60 -17.65 3.83
N LYS A 320 -24.76 -16.67 4.01
CA LYS A 320 -24.01 -16.41 5.24
C LYS A 320 -24.44 -15.07 5.81
N VAL A 321 -25.08 -15.10 6.97
CA VAL A 321 -25.60 -13.88 7.63
C VAL A 321 -24.93 -13.74 8.99
N ALA A 322 -24.22 -12.64 9.20
CA ALA A 322 -23.60 -12.35 10.49
C ALA A 322 -24.69 -12.18 11.56
N LYS A 323 -24.50 -12.83 12.73
CA LYS A 323 -25.45 -12.85 13.84
C LYS A 323 -24.88 -12.26 15.12
N ALA A 324 -23.56 -12.33 15.30
CA ALA A 324 -22.91 -11.74 16.45
C ALA A 324 -21.44 -11.42 16.12
N ILE A 325 -20.88 -10.51 16.88
CA ILE A 325 -19.45 -10.22 16.90
C ILE A 325 -18.96 -10.52 18.31
N ASP A 326 -18.05 -11.47 18.46
CA ASP A 326 -17.36 -11.73 19.72
C ASP A 326 -16.13 -10.83 19.80
N CYS A 327 -15.94 -10.17 20.92
CA CYS A 327 -14.81 -9.28 21.13
C CYS A 327 -14.32 -9.26 22.59
N LYS A 328 -13.13 -8.72 22.78
CA LYS A 328 -12.55 -8.42 24.08
C LYS A 328 -12.36 -6.91 24.20
N VAL A 329 -13.06 -6.29 25.12
CA VAL A 329 -12.90 -4.87 25.43
C VAL A 329 -11.99 -4.75 26.65
N LYS A 330 -10.81 -4.17 26.46
CA LYS A 330 -9.77 -4.08 27.51
C LYS A 330 -9.48 -5.43 28.17
N GLY A 331 -9.48 -6.50 27.36
CA GLY A 331 -9.25 -7.89 27.82
C GLY A 331 -10.46 -8.60 28.39
N VAL A 332 -11.61 -7.95 28.51
CA VAL A 332 -12.86 -8.56 29.01
C VAL A 332 -13.70 -9.04 27.84
N GLU A 333 -14.04 -10.33 27.82
CA GLU A 333 -14.88 -10.93 26.79
C GLU A 333 -16.29 -10.32 26.81
N THR A 334 -16.77 -9.96 25.64
CA THR A 334 -18.11 -9.41 25.41
C THR A 334 -18.56 -9.77 24.00
N GLY A 335 -19.80 -9.44 23.65
CA GLY A 335 -20.35 -9.68 22.33
C GLY A 335 -21.36 -8.63 21.91
N ILE A 336 -21.48 -8.45 20.61
CA ILE A 336 -22.47 -7.60 19.97
C ILE A 336 -23.45 -8.52 19.23
N VAL A 337 -24.72 -8.49 19.62
CA VAL A 337 -25.77 -9.22 18.91
C VAL A 337 -26.21 -8.38 17.71
N LEU A 338 -26.22 -9.00 16.53
CA LEU A 338 -26.57 -8.34 15.29
C LEU A 338 -28.01 -8.65 14.86
N THR A 339 -28.60 -7.68 14.20
CA THR A 339 -29.91 -7.77 13.54
C THR A 339 -29.74 -7.82 12.03
N GLU A 340 -30.84 -7.97 11.29
CA GLU A 340 -30.83 -7.91 9.80
C GLU A 340 -30.55 -6.48 9.29
N ASN A 341 -30.62 -5.47 10.15
CA ASN A 341 -30.31 -4.08 9.80
C ASN A 341 -28.84 -3.73 10.01
N ASP A 342 -28.05 -4.64 10.58
CA ASP A 342 -26.65 -4.38 10.86
C ASP A 342 -25.73 -4.82 9.71
N LEU A 343 -24.72 -4.01 9.42
CA LEU A 343 -23.69 -4.28 8.45
C LEU A 343 -22.37 -4.57 9.17
N VAL A 344 -21.64 -5.59 8.73
CA VAL A 344 -20.32 -5.93 9.27
C VAL A 344 -19.28 -5.88 8.18
N PHE A 345 -18.21 -5.12 8.41
CA PHE A 345 -17.06 -5.01 7.52
C PHE A 345 -15.83 -5.52 8.25
N VAL A 346 -15.23 -6.60 7.76
CA VAL A 346 -13.99 -7.15 8.31
C VAL A 346 -12.84 -6.75 7.40
N THR A 347 -11.99 -5.84 7.87
CA THR A 347 -10.95 -5.22 7.05
C THR A 347 -9.53 -5.52 7.53
N ASN A 348 -9.38 -6.21 8.65
CA ASN A 348 -8.09 -6.58 9.21
C ASN A 348 -7.45 -7.74 8.44
N GLY A 349 -6.15 -7.92 8.63
CA GLY A 349 -5.35 -8.91 7.89
C GLY A 349 -4.19 -8.26 7.16
N SER A 350 -3.29 -7.62 7.91
CA SER A 350 -2.10 -6.96 7.37
C SER A 350 -0.86 -7.83 7.54
N CYS A 351 0.10 -7.72 6.63
CA CYS A 351 1.44 -8.29 6.79
C CYS A 351 2.19 -7.72 8.00
N THR A 352 1.75 -6.61 8.57
CA THR A 352 2.28 -6.03 9.81
C THR A 352 1.64 -6.60 11.06
N GLU A 353 0.66 -7.49 10.92
CA GLU A 353 0.09 -8.21 12.07
C GLU A 353 1.17 -9.03 12.76
N GLY A 354 1.18 -8.96 14.06
CA GLY A 354 2.22 -9.66 14.83
C GLY A 354 3.57 -8.96 14.88
N THR A 355 3.68 -7.70 14.46
CA THR A 355 4.91 -6.91 14.61
C THR A 355 5.44 -6.95 16.05
N ILE A 356 6.74 -7.25 16.18
CA ILE A 356 7.48 -7.19 17.43
C ILE A 356 8.46 -6.02 17.30
N TYR A 357 8.46 -5.15 18.29
CA TYR A 357 9.31 -3.96 18.29
C TYR A 357 10.61 -4.22 19.04
N GLY A 358 11.72 -3.78 18.43
CA GLY A 358 12.99 -3.60 19.10
C GLY A 358 13.23 -2.11 19.44
N ASP A 359 14.36 -1.83 20.05
CA ASP A 359 14.86 -0.49 20.31
C ASP A 359 16.37 -0.41 20.10
N GLN A 360 16.99 0.75 20.38
CA GLN A 360 18.42 0.98 20.21
C GLN A 360 19.31 -0.06 20.90
N ASN A 361 18.86 -0.66 21.99
CA ASN A 361 19.64 -1.55 22.85
C ASN A 361 19.16 -3.01 22.83
N HIS A 362 17.96 -3.24 22.31
CA HIS A 362 17.31 -4.54 22.35
C HIS A 362 16.77 -4.89 20.95
N ALA A 363 17.35 -5.90 20.33
CA ALA A 363 16.79 -6.47 19.12
C ALA A 363 15.40 -7.05 19.40
N PRO A 364 14.47 -7.02 18.44
CA PRO A 364 13.23 -7.75 18.58
C PRO A 364 13.51 -9.24 18.72
N ASN A 365 12.73 -9.94 19.56
CA ASN A 365 12.90 -11.37 19.72
C ASN A 365 12.57 -12.09 18.43
N GLY A 366 13.56 -12.73 17.81
CA GLY A 366 13.40 -13.47 16.55
C GLY A 366 12.62 -14.79 16.65
N ASP A 367 12.35 -15.27 17.87
CA ASP A 367 11.55 -16.48 18.12
C ASP A 367 10.04 -16.17 18.03
N ALA A 368 9.63 -15.42 17.01
CA ALA A 368 8.24 -15.09 16.79
C ALA A 368 7.48 -16.36 16.42
N GLU A 369 6.78 -16.94 17.37
CA GLU A 369 5.74 -17.92 17.06
C GLU A 369 4.64 -17.25 16.23
N VAL A 370 4.06 -18.01 15.31
CA VAL A 370 2.82 -17.57 14.63
C VAL A 370 1.81 -17.23 15.71
N ARG A 371 1.46 -15.96 15.82
CA ARG A 371 0.56 -15.50 16.86
C ARG A 371 -0.78 -16.19 16.72
N THR A 372 -1.29 -16.69 17.83
CA THR A 372 -2.61 -17.30 17.91
C THR A 372 -3.72 -16.28 18.18
N SER A 373 -3.35 -14.99 18.33
CA SER A 373 -4.25 -13.84 18.56
C SER A 373 -4.22 -12.88 17.35
N GLY A 374 -5.03 -11.85 17.41
CA GLY A 374 -5.09 -10.80 16.40
C GLY A 374 -5.91 -11.17 15.17
N CYS A 375 -5.65 -10.49 14.06
CA CYS A 375 -6.46 -10.62 12.86
C CYS A 375 -6.44 -12.02 12.25
N TRP A 376 -5.33 -12.72 12.29
CA TRP A 376 -5.24 -14.08 11.74
C TRP A 376 -6.03 -15.10 12.55
N SER A 377 -6.13 -14.94 13.88
CA SER A 377 -7.01 -15.78 14.71
C SER A 377 -8.48 -15.53 14.39
N LEU A 378 -8.87 -14.29 14.15
CA LEU A 378 -10.22 -13.94 13.70
C LEU A 378 -10.55 -14.64 12.38
N TRP A 379 -9.69 -14.54 11.36
CA TRP A 379 -9.90 -15.19 10.08
C TRP A 379 -9.96 -16.71 10.18
N LYS A 380 -9.11 -17.33 11.03
CA LYS A 380 -9.18 -18.77 11.34
C LYS A 380 -10.48 -19.15 11.99
N ASN A 381 -11.01 -18.35 12.90
CA ASN A 381 -12.29 -18.61 13.55
C ASN A 381 -13.48 -18.46 12.60
N ILE A 382 -13.44 -17.47 11.70
CA ILE A 382 -14.42 -17.32 10.63
C ILE A 382 -14.37 -18.53 9.68
N ALA A 383 -13.20 -18.93 9.23
CA ALA A 383 -13.01 -20.02 8.27
C ALA A 383 -13.45 -21.38 8.80
N LYS A 384 -13.42 -21.61 10.13
CA LYS A 384 -13.93 -22.85 10.74
C LYS A 384 -15.44 -23.05 10.56
N GLN A 385 -16.20 -22.00 10.28
CA GLN A 385 -17.65 -22.05 10.19
C GLN A 385 -18.13 -22.51 8.81
N ASP A 386 -17.39 -22.21 7.73
CA ASP A 386 -17.71 -22.64 6.37
C ASP A 386 -16.46 -22.59 5.47
N PRO A 387 -16.18 -23.63 4.68
CA PRO A 387 -15.02 -23.68 3.77
C PRO A 387 -14.97 -22.52 2.76
N ALA A 388 -16.10 -21.91 2.39
CA ALA A 388 -16.16 -20.80 1.47
C ALA A 388 -15.59 -19.48 2.05
N PHE A 389 -15.25 -19.44 3.33
CA PHE A 389 -14.49 -18.33 3.92
C PHE A 389 -12.98 -18.39 3.65
N GLY A 390 -12.51 -19.45 2.97
CA GLY A 390 -11.14 -19.57 2.53
C GLY A 390 -10.22 -20.32 3.50
N HIS A 391 -8.91 -20.14 3.28
CA HIS A 391 -7.85 -20.90 3.93
C HIS A 391 -6.78 -19.96 4.52
N PRO A 392 -7.04 -19.30 5.64
CA PRO A 392 -6.13 -18.31 6.22
C PRO A 392 -4.76 -18.91 6.60
N GLU A 393 -4.67 -20.20 6.83
CA GLU A 393 -3.40 -20.91 7.12
C GLU A 393 -2.36 -20.74 6.00
N LYS A 394 -2.78 -20.58 4.75
CA LYS A 394 -1.87 -20.33 3.63
C LYS A 394 -1.08 -19.03 3.77
N PHE A 395 -1.58 -18.08 4.55
CA PHE A 395 -0.97 -16.76 4.74
C PHE A 395 -0.23 -16.61 6.06
N CYS A 396 -0.54 -17.42 7.07
CA CYS A 396 -0.09 -17.18 8.44
C CYS A 396 0.50 -18.41 9.16
N SER A 397 0.80 -19.51 8.45
CA SER A 397 1.30 -20.73 9.09
C SER A 397 2.82 -20.90 9.05
N ASP A 398 3.52 -20.19 8.17
CA ASP A 398 4.97 -20.32 7.99
C ASP A 398 5.64 -18.94 8.12
N ILE A 399 6.12 -18.63 9.33
CA ILE A 399 6.79 -17.35 9.62
C ILE A 399 8.11 -17.21 8.86
N THR A 400 8.76 -18.29 8.49
CA THR A 400 10.03 -18.23 7.74
C THR A 400 9.83 -17.68 6.35
N LYS A 401 8.62 -17.79 5.81
CA LYS A 401 8.21 -17.25 4.51
C LYS A 401 7.50 -15.91 4.58
N THR A 402 7.13 -15.46 5.77
CA THR A 402 6.35 -14.23 5.97
C THR A 402 7.06 -13.21 6.88
N ASN A 403 8.27 -13.53 7.33
CA ASN A 403 9.04 -12.63 8.17
C ASN A 403 9.51 -11.42 7.35
N TRP A 404 9.30 -10.24 7.90
CA TRP A 404 9.73 -8.98 7.34
C TRP A 404 10.36 -8.13 8.44
N GLU A 405 11.57 -7.66 8.19
CA GLU A 405 12.29 -6.81 9.13
C GLU A 405 12.39 -5.38 8.58
N SER A 406 12.12 -4.40 9.40
CA SER A 406 12.28 -3.00 9.04
C SER A 406 12.88 -2.23 10.21
N ALA A 407 13.68 -1.22 9.90
CA ALA A 407 14.24 -0.32 10.88
C ALA A 407 14.08 1.13 10.45
N THR A 408 13.65 1.98 11.38
CA THR A 408 13.74 3.43 11.23
C THR A 408 14.98 3.92 11.94
N VAL A 409 15.86 4.59 11.21
CA VAL A 409 17.09 5.16 11.79
C VAL A 409 16.88 6.65 11.98
N THR A 410 16.86 7.09 13.24
CA THR A 410 16.80 8.51 13.60
C THR A 410 18.19 8.96 14.05
N THR A 411 18.76 9.93 13.37
CA THR A 411 20.07 10.48 13.71
C THR A 411 19.93 11.75 14.53
N LEU A 412 20.84 11.94 15.49
CA LEU A 412 20.82 13.11 16.37
C LEU A 412 21.66 14.27 15.85
N ASP A 413 22.45 14.02 14.80
CA ASP A 413 23.26 15.06 14.15
C ASP A 413 23.36 14.79 12.62
N ASP A 414 24.02 15.70 11.93
CA ASP A 414 24.12 15.70 10.47
C ASP A 414 25.28 14.85 9.91
N LYS A 415 26.02 14.12 10.75
CA LYS A 415 27.20 13.36 10.31
C LYS A 415 26.90 12.25 9.32
N ILE A 416 25.67 11.73 9.31
CA ILE A 416 25.21 10.72 8.35
C ILE A 416 25.01 11.28 6.94
N LEU A 417 24.73 12.58 6.80
CA LEU A 417 24.29 13.18 5.54
C LEU A 417 25.30 13.01 4.39
N PRO A 418 26.63 13.15 4.60
CA PRO A 418 27.61 12.90 3.53
C PRO A 418 27.60 11.47 3.00
N TYR A 419 27.25 10.50 3.86
CA TYR A 419 27.13 9.10 3.44
C TYR A 419 25.86 8.87 2.64
N ILE A 420 24.76 9.48 3.04
CA ILE A 420 23.49 9.44 2.29
C ILE A 420 23.70 10.09 0.92
N GLU A 421 24.33 11.26 0.86
CA GLU A 421 24.64 11.94 -0.40
C GLU A 421 25.53 11.10 -1.32
N LYS A 422 26.58 10.46 -0.75
CA LYS A 422 27.45 9.55 -1.51
C LYS A 422 26.68 8.40 -2.14
N ILE A 423 25.78 7.77 -1.39
CA ILE A 423 25.02 6.59 -1.83
C ILE A 423 23.90 7.01 -2.79
N CYS A 424 23.10 8.01 -2.43
CA CYS A 424 21.96 8.47 -3.23
C CYS A 424 22.36 9.35 -4.41
N GLN A 425 23.60 9.85 -4.44
CA GLN A 425 24.10 10.82 -5.42
C GLN A 425 23.25 12.10 -5.48
N ARG A 426 22.62 12.43 -4.36
CA ARG A 426 21.74 13.59 -4.22
C ARG A 426 21.91 14.17 -2.81
N ASP A 427 21.99 15.50 -2.73
CA ASP A 427 22.01 16.19 -1.43
C ASP A 427 20.72 15.86 -0.65
N PRO A 428 20.81 15.24 0.53
CA PRO A 428 19.65 14.87 1.34
C PRO A 428 18.84 16.08 1.83
N ARG A 429 19.39 17.29 1.78
CA ARG A 429 18.66 18.51 2.13
C ARG A 429 17.90 19.13 0.96
N SER A 430 18.10 18.62 -0.26
CA SER A 430 17.49 19.20 -1.47
C SER A 430 16.02 18.83 -1.65
N GLY A 431 15.57 17.70 -1.09
CA GLY A 431 14.20 17.24 -1.16
C GLY A 431 13.33 17.74 0.00
N LYS A 432 12.03 17.65 -0.16
CA LYS A 432 11.03 18.01 0.85
C LYS A 432 10.43 16.83 1.56
N THR A 433 10.46 15.69 0.92
CA THR A 433 9.92 14.42 1.41
C THR A 433 10.97 13.34 1.35
N VAL A 434 11.35 12.91 0.17
CA VAL A 434 12.30 11.83 -0.06
C VAL A 434 13.50 12.36 -0.82
N THR A 435 14.69 12.10 -0.29
CA THR A 435 15.93 12.63 -0.85
C THR A 435 16.68 11.65 -1.73
N GLY A 436 16.39 10.37 -1.69
CA GLY A 436 17.10 9.35 -2.46
C GLY A 436 16.23 8.27 -3.11
N GLY A 437 14.97 8.19 -2.74
CA GLY A 437 14.11 7.07 -3.13
C GLY A 437 14.58 5.75 -2.51
N ILE A 438 14.20 4.62 -3.07
CA ILE A 438 14.69 3.32 -2.65
C ILE A 438 16.02 2.99 -3.32
N VAL A 439 17.02 2.64 -2.52
CA VAL A 439 18.31 2.11 -2.96
C VAL A 439 18.42 0.66 -2.52
N SER A 440 18.60 -0.24 -3.48
CA SER A 440 18.71 -1.67 -3.24
C SER A 440 20.17 -2.08 -3.12
N CYS A 441 20.52 -2.91 -2.14
CA CYS A 441 21.84 -3.49 -2.04
C CYS A 441 21.89 -4.77 -2.90
N LYS A 442 22.46 -4.67 -4.08
CA LYS A 442 22.47 -5.73 -5.10
C LYS A 442 23.15 -7.02 -4.63
N ASP A 443 24.19 -6.88 -3.83
CA ASP A 443 24.99 -7.98 -3.28
C ASP A 443 24.53 -8.42 -1.87
N SER A 444 23.39 -7.97 -1.40
CA SER A 444 22.79 -8.42 -0.16
C SER A 444 22.09 -9.76 -0.32
N SER A 445 22.35 -10.70 0.58
CA SER A 445 21.60 -11.96 0.70
C SER A 445 20.23 -11.80 1.38
N TRP A 446 19.93 -10.60 1.90
CA TRP A 446 18.75 -10.30 2.71
C TRP A 446 17.71 -9.42 2.00
N LEU A 447 17.82 -9.22 0.70
CA LEU A 447 16.95 -8.26 0.00
C LEU A 447 16.95 -6.87 0.66
N LEU A 448 18.11 -6.42 1.09
CA LEU A 448 18.22 -5.14 1.78
C LEU A 448 17.96 -3.97 0.83
N SER A 449 17.08 -3.09 1.24
CA SER A 449 16.85 -1.79 0.60
C SER A 449 16.61 -0.70 1.66
N TRP A 450 16.86 0.54 1.32
CA TRP A 450 16.72 1.68 2.22
C TRP A 450 16.39 2.97 1.47
#